data_342848c67e53a61c9e07098467c16e0f
#
_entry.id   342848c67e53a61c9e07098467c16e0f
#
_cell.length_a   1.000
_cell.length_b   1.000
_cell.length_c   1.000
_cell.angle_alpha   90.00
_cell.angle_beta   90.00
_cell.angle_gamma   90.00
#
_symmetry.space_group_name_H-M   'P 1'
#
loop_
_entity.id
_entity.type
_entity.pdbx_description
1 polymer ?
#
loop_
_entity_poly.entity_id
_entity_poly.type
_entity_poly.pdbx_seq_one_letter_code
_entity_poly.pdbx_strand_id
1 'polypeptide(L)'
;GQLFVLDENRNNSYVSGNKIRKLNGIIKNPFVNKGILSFGSPFSSHLLACAWWASYLGVNSIGLVICENNINFNDYPHLKAAEHLGMKLIKVLSTEASNKIDIYREQFVDYFWIPGGGHTKEAAKEYTDLFEQLFLEERINHNITRVVLPFGTGTTAYGIWKSVSKRGIIVIGVSVSRNLDRCIQALTELEGVENFEGLEIIDIYHKYYGRRLSIFEKSRDIFFKNTSILIDPIYNAVAITYLIEKKLNNVLYVNTGGSLNNLL
;
A
#
# COMPACT_ATOMS: atom_id res chain seq x y z
N GLY A 1 -4.39 -4.37 -27.04
CA GLY A 1 -4.11 -3.19 -26.20
C GLY A 1 -2.77 -3.31 -25.52
N GLN A 2 -2.21 -2.20 -25.09
CA GLN A 2 -0.92 -2.16 -24.40
C GLN A 2 -1.12 -2.15 -22.89
N LEU A 3 -0.26 -2.86 -22.16
CA LEU A 3 -0.13 -2.83 -20.70
C LEU A 3 1.25 -2.27 -20.35
N PHE A 4 1.25 -1.20 -19.59
CA PHE A 4 2.46 -0.63 -19.00
C PHE A 4 2.47 -0.94 -17.51
N VAL A 5 3.66 -1.09 -16.92
CA VAL A 5 3.79 -1.42 -15.49
C VAL A 5 4.73 -0.43 -14.81
N LEU A 6 4.22 0.26 -13.79
CA LEU A 6 5.05 0.95 -12.80
C LEU A 6 5.36 -0.03 -11.68
N ASP A 7 6.60 -0.49 -11.60
CA ASP A 7 6.99 -1.52 -10.63
C ASP A 7 7.67 -0.90 -9.40
N GLU A 8 6.90 -0.68 -8.34
CA GLU A 8 7.39 -0.15 -7.07
C GLU A 8 8.30 -1.12 -6.29
N ASN A 9 8.43 -2.38 -6.71
CA ASN A 9 9.46 -3.27 -6.14
C ASN A 9 10.87 -2.78 -6.42
N ARG A 10 11.06 -1.90 -7.37
CA ARG A 10 12.38 -1.41 -7.82
C ARG A 10 12.82 -0.12 -7.12
N ASN A 11 12.01 0.43 -6.21
CA ASN A 11 12.29 1.72 -5.56
C ASN A 11 13.25 1.64 -4.37
N ASN A 12 13.47 0.46 -3.79
CA ASN A 12 14.42 0.23 -2.71
C ASN A 12 14.90 -1.24 -2.72
N SER A 13 16.18 -1.47 -2.42
CA SER A 13 16.80 -2.79 -2.46
C SER A 13 16.40 -3.71 -1.31
N TYR A 14 16.04 -3.15 -0.15
CA TYR A 14 15.74 -3.90 1.08
C TYR A 14 14.24 -4.02 1.33
N VAL A 15 13.54 -2.91 1.20
CA VAL A 15 12.11 -2.82 1.50
C VAL A 15 11.40 -2.22 0.30
N SER A 16 11.04 -3.10 -0.61
CA SER A 16 10.39 -2.70 -1.85
C SER A 16 8.92 -2.29 -1.63
N GLY A 17 8.41 -1.52 -2.57
CA GLY A 17 7.00 -1.22 -2.67
C GLY A 17 6.62 0.21 -2.27
N ASN A 18 5.35 0.48 -2.45
CA ASN A 18 4.76 1.81 -2.28
C ASN A 18 4.89 2.41 -0.87
N LYS A 19 5.18 1.57 0.14
CA LYS A 19 5.27 2.06 1.52
C LYS A 19 6.53 2.89 1.76
N ILE A 20 7.66 2.52 1.17
CA ILE A 20 8.88 3.32 1.26
C ILE A 20 8.67 4.70 0.65
N ARG A 21 8.09 4.78 -0.56
CA ARG A 21 7.79 6.07 -1.18
C ARG A 21 6.89 6.94 -0.30
N LYS A 22 5.82 6.37 0.25
CA LYS A 22 4.93 7.08 1.17
C LYS A 22 5.66 7.64 2.39
N LEU A 23 6.54 6.84 2.99
CA LEU A 23 7.28 7.25 4.18
C LEU A 23 8.30 8.34 3.89
N ASN A 24 8.84 8.43 2.67
CA ASN A 24 9.67 9.56 2.25
C ASN A 24 8.93 10.90 2.39
N GLY A 25 7.63 10.93 2.07
CA GLY A 25 6.82 12.14 2.25
C GLY A 25 6.46 12.46 3.70
N ILE A 26 6.39 11.43 4.56
CA ILE A 26 5.98 11.57 5.96
C ILE A 26 7.15 11.90 6.87
N ILE A 27 8.27 11.18 6.70
CA ILE A 27 9.45 11.29 7.57
C ILE A 27 10.37 12.36 7.02
N LYS A 28 10.48 13.49 7.76
CA LYS A 28 11.32 14.62 7.39
C LYS A 28 12.59 14.66 8.25
N ASN A 29 13.68 15.17 7.70
CA ASN A 29 14.89 15.49 8.44
C ASN A 29 14.88 16.97 8.90
N PRO A 30 15.40 17.29 10.11
CA PRO A 30 15.90 16.36 11.13
C PRO A 30 14.77 15.60 11.82
N PHE A 31 14.99 14.31 12.08
CA PHE A 31 14.06 13.49 12.85
C PHE A 31 14.40 13.59 14.34
N VAL A 32 13.51 14.14 15.15
CA VAL A 32 13.76 14.49 16.57
C VAL A 32 13.05 13.57 17.59
N ASN A 33 12.20 12.66 17.12
CA ASN A 33 11.45 11.76 17.99
C ASN A 33 12.33 10.58 18.47
N LYS A 34 11.97 9.99 19.62
CA LYS A 34 12.69 8.83 20.20
C LYS A 34 12.50 7.53 19.39
N GLY A 35 11.48 7.47 18.55
CA GLY A 35 11.17 6.28 17.76
C GLY A 35 10.00 6.49 16.83
N ILE A 36 9.62 5.42 16.15
CA ILE A 36 8.46 5.34 15.26
C ILE A 36 7.44 4.38 15.86
N LEU A 37 6.18 4.82 15.96
CA LEU A 37 5.03 3.99 16.33
C LEU A 37 4.06 3.91 15.16
N SER A 38 3.66 2.69 14.78
CA SER A 38 2.69 2.48 13.71
C SER A 38 1.88 1.20 13.91
N PHE A 39 0.89 0.96 13.04
CA PHE A 39 0.12 -0.28 13.04
C PHE A 39 -0.09 -0.82 11.62
N GLY A 40 -0.36 -2.13 11.53
CA GLY A 40 -0.65 -2.78 10.25
C GLY A 40 -1.17 -4.19 10.43
N SER A 41 -1.66 -4.79 9.34
CA SER A 41 -2.00 -6.21 9.31
C SER A 41 -0.75 -7.08 9.12
N PRO A 42 -0.82 -8.39 9.41
CA PRO A 42 0.30 -9.30 9.23
C PRO A 42 0.85 -9.38 7.79
N PHE A 43 -0.01 -9.15 6.80
CA PHE A 43 0.37 -9.19 5.39
C PHE A 43 0.94 -7.87 4.85
N SER A 44 0.86 -6.79 5.64
CA SER A 44 1.23 -5.46 5.16
C SER A 44 2.75 -5.24 5.23
N SER A 45 3.35 -4.80 4.14
CA SER A 45 4.74 -4.32 4.12
C SER A 45 4.95 -2.99 4.85
N HIS A 46 3.90 -2.40 5.43
CA HIS A 46 3.98 -1.08 6.08
C HIS A 46 4.84 -1.09 7.34
N LEU A 47 4.64 -2.08 8.24
CA LEU A 47 5.45 -2.19 9.46
C LEU A 47 6.92 -2.43 9.14
N LEU A 48 7.20 -3.26 8.12
CA LEU A 48 8.57 -3.45 7.64
C LEU A 48 9.20 -2.15 7.13
N ALA A 49 8.44 -1.35 6.38
CA ALA A 49 8.93 -0.05 5.91
C ALA A 49 9.20 0.93 7.07
N CYS A 50 8.33 0.94 8.10
CA CYS A 50 8.57 1.73 9.32
C CYS A 50 9.82 1.24 10.09
N ALA A 51 10.01 -0.08 10.19
CA ALA A 51 11.18 -0.68 10.83
C ALA A 51 12.48 -0.29 10.10
N TRP A 52 12.45 -0.34 8.76
CA TRP A 52 13.60 0.06 7.96
C TRP A 52 13.96 1.53 8.16
N TRP A 53 12.97 2.43 8.16
CA TRP A 53 13.21 3.85 8.43
C TRP A 53 13.76 4.08 9.84
N ALA A 54 13.20 3.41 10.86
CA ALA A 54 13.70 3.54 12.22
C ALA A 54 15.14 3.06 12.35
N SER A 55 15.47 1.92 11.73
CA SER A 55 16.84 1.39 11.67
C SER A 55 17.79 2.35 10.95
N TYR A 56 17.37 2.92 9.82
CA TYR A 56 18.16 3.91 9.08
C TYR A 56 18.43 5.19 9.90
N LEU A 57 17.45 5.64 10.68
CA LEU A 57 17.57 6.81 11.56
C LEU A 57 18.25 6.51 12.88
N GLY A 58 18.54 5.25 13.21
CA GLY A 58 19.12 4.84 14.50
C GLY A 58 18.17 5.03 15.69
N VAL A 59 16.85 4.94 15.49
CA VAL A 59 15.82 5.13 16.52
C VAL A 59 15.00 3.85 16.75
N ASN A 60 14.29 3.79 17.87
CA ASN A 60 13.42 2.65 18.18
C ASN A 60 12.19 2.57 17.25
N SER A 61 11.59 1.39 17.13
CA SER A 61 10.31 1.24 16.46
C SER A 61 9.37 0.25 17.15
N ILE A 62 8.08 0.56 17.12
CA ILE A 62 7.00 -0.25 17.67
C ILE A 62 5.93 -0.43 16.59
N GLY A 63 5.59 -1.69 16.31
CA GLY A 63 4.57 -2.07 15.36
C GLY A 63 3.40 -2.78 16.04
N LEU A 64 2.20 -2.18 16.01
CA LEU A 64 0.97 -2.82 16.47
C LEU A 64 0.44 -3.70 15.34
N VAL A 65 0.47 -5.02 15.53
CA VAL A 65 0.01 -5.99 14.53
C VAL A 65 -1.47 -6.28 14.77
N ILE A 66 -2.32 -5.73 13.90
CA ILE A 66 -3.78 -5.92 14.00
C ILE A 66 -4.16 -7.23 13.32
N CYS A 67 -4.70 -8.17 14.11
CA CYS A 67 -5.08 -9.50 13.64
C CYS A 67 -6.36 -10.01 14.32
N GLU A 68 -7.03 -10.96 13.69
CA GLU A 68 -8.30 -11.51 14.21
C GLU A 68 -8.10 -12.61 15.25
N ASN A 69 -7.00 -13.36 15.16
CA ASN A 69 -6.72 -14.52 15.99
C ASN A 69 -5.28 -14.50 16.55
N ASN A 70 -4.98 -15.47 17.39
CA ASN A 70 -3.60 -15.76 17.78
C ASN A 70 -2.81 -16.22 16.57
N ILE A 71 -1.89 -15.37 16.13
CA ILE A 71 -0.95 -15.66 15.03
C ILE A 71 0.48 -15.79 15.59
N ASN A 72 1.28 -16.58 14.91
CA ASN A 72 2.72 -16.60 15.11
C ASN A 72 3.35 -15.62 14.10
N PHE A 73 4.06 -14.60 14.58
CA PHE A 73 4.68 -13.59 13.71
C PHE A 73 5.74 -14.19 12.77
N ASN A 74 6.35 -15.30 13.14
CA ASN A 74 7.32 -16.00 12.30
C ASN A 74 6.73 -16.57 11.00
N ASP A 75 5.41 -16.77 10.95
CA ASP A 75 4.72 -17.25 9.75
C ASP A 75 4.52 -16.14 8.71
N TYR A 76 4.84 -14.87 9.07
CA TYR A 76 4.64 -13.71 8.22
C TYR A 76 5.99 -13.06 7.87
N PRO A 77 6.49 -13.23 6.65
CA PRO A 77 7.83 -12.76 6.25
C PRO A 77 8.07 -11.27 6.48
N HIS A 78 7.06 -10.42 6.28
CA HIS A 78 7.17 -8.99 6.55
C HIS A 78 7.36 -8.67 8.03
N LEU A 79 6.67 -9.40 8.94
CA LEU A 79 6.80 -9.20 10.39
C LEU A 79 8.16 -9.70 10.88
N LYS A 80 8.57 -10.88 10.44
CA LYS A 80 9.89 -11.43 10.75
C LYS A 80 11.02 -10.50 10.31
N ALA A 81 10.92 -9.93 9.11
CA ALA A 81 11.90 -8.96 8.61
C ALA A 81 11.87 -7.64 9.43
N ALA A 82 10.69 -7.19 9.87
CA ALA A 82 10.59 -6.00 10.72
C ALA A 82 11.22 -6.21 12.10
N GLU A 83 11.03 -7.37 12.73
CA GLU A 83 11.71 -7.74 13.99
C GLU A 83 13.23 -7.79 13.81
N HIS A 84 13.71 -8.33 12.69
CA HIS A 84 15.14 -8.40 12.37
C HIS A 84 15.78 -7.01 12.25
N LEU A 85 15.00 -6.01 11.82
CA LEU A 85 15.40 -4.59 11.79
C LEU A 85 15.22 -3.89 13.15
N GLY A 86 14.89 -4.61 14.21
CA GLY A 86 14.79 -4.10 15.58
C GLY A 86 13.39 -3.57 15.96
N MET A 87 12.35 -3.80 15.16
CA MET A 87 11.00 -3.40 15.53
C MET A 87 10.43 -4.28 16.63
N LYS A 88 9.94 -3.67 17.71
CA LYS A 88 9.14 -4.36 18.72
C LYS A 88 7.72 -4.54 18.18
N LEU A 89 7.30 -5.78 17.91
CA LEU A 89 5.96 -6.12 17.48
C LEU A 89 5.05 -6.41 18.68
N ILE A 90 3.86 -5.84 18.66
CA ILE A 90 2.82 -6.02 19.69
C ILE A 90 1.55 -6.50 19.00
N LYS A 91 1.04 -7.66 19.45
CA LYS A 91 -0.23 -8.21 18.97
C LYS A 91 -1.40 -7.39 19.50
N VAL A 92 -2.32 -7.06 18.62
CA VAL A 92 -3.57 -6.37 18.94
C VAL A 92 -4.72 -7.06 18.20
N LEU A 93 -5.73 -7.50 18.92
CA LEU A 93 -6.93 -8.06 18.30
C LEU A 93 -7.70 -6.98 17.54
N SER A 94 -8.23 -7.32 16.37
CA SER A 94 -8.98 -6.38 15.52
C SER A 94 -10.19 -5.77 16.23
N THR A 95 -10.82 -6.53 17.15
CA THR A 95 -11.95 -6.06 17.99
C THR A 95 -11.56 -4.98 18.99
N GLU A 96 -10.28 -4.91 19.38
CA GLU A 96 -9.73 -3.96 20.35
C GLU A 96 -8.88 -2.87 19.68
N ALA A 97 -8.73 -2.91 18.37
CA ALA A 97 -7.69 -2.15 17.64
C ALA A 97 -7.79 -0.64 17.91
N SER A 98 -8.98 -0.06 17.82
CA SER A 98 -9.16 1.39 18.03
C SER A 98 -8.68 1.83 19.41
N ASN A 99 -9.20 1.19 20.45
CA ASN A 99 -8.85 1.51 21.85
C ASN A 99 -7.36 1.29 22.13
N LYS A 100 -6.80 0.17 21.68
CA LYS A 100 -5.38 -0.15 21.91
C LYS A 100 -4.44 0.82 21.16
N ILE A 101 -4.78 1.22 19.95
CA ILE A 101 -4.01 2.22 19.20
C ILE A 101 -3.93 3.52 20.00
N ASP A 102 -5.06 4.01 20.54
CA ASP A 102 -5.09 5.26 21.31
C ASP A 102 -4.26 5.14 22.60
N ILE A 103 -4.40 4.03 23.35
CA ILE A 103 -3.60 3.76 24.56
C ILE A 103 -2.09 3.78 24.22
N TYR A 104 -1.66 3.11 23.16
CA TYR A 104 -0.25 3.08 22.80
C TYR A 104 0.26 4.44 22.30
N ARG A 105 -0.55 5.24 21.61
CA ARG A 105 -0.19 6.61 21.24
C ARG A 105 0.03 7.50 22.45
N GLU A 106 -0.81 7.39 23.47
CA GLU A 106 -0.64 8.11 24.74
C GLU A 106 0.60 7.62 25.52
N GLN A 107 0.82 6.30 25.55
CA GLN A 107 1.97 5.71 26.24
C GLN A 107 3.30 6.09 25.60
N PHE A 108 3.35 6.23 24.29
CA PHE A 108 4.55 6.52 23.50
C PHE A 108 4.47 7.90 22.84
N VAL A 109 4.12 8.92 23.63
CA VAL A 109 3.97 10.33 23.16
C VAL A 109 5.22 10.90 22.50
N ASP A 110 6.42 10.40 22.88
CA ASP A 110 7.70 10.80 22.31
C ASP A 110 8.04 10.10 20.99
N TYR A 111 7.18 9.15 20.54
CA TYR A 111 7.36 8.45 19.27
C TYR A 111 6.59 9.16 18.17
N PHE A 112 7.19 9.19 16.99
CA PHE A 112 6.54 9.70 15.81
C PHE A 112 5.43 8.72 15.36
N TRP A 113 4.19 9.17 15.39
CA TRP A 113 3.06 8.39 14.97
C TRP A 113 2.92 8.37 13.45
N ILE A 114 2.89 7.18 12.86
CA ILE A 114 2.60 6.98 11.44
C ILE A 114 1.31 6.18 11.32
N PRO A 115 0.24 6.70 10.73
CA PRO A 115 -1.01 5.97 10.57
C PRO A 115 -0.84 4.76 9.66
N GLY A 116 -1.68 3.74 9.84
CA GLY A 116 -1.60 2.49 9.11
C GLY A 116 -1.54 2.67 7.60
N GLY A 117 -0.58 1.99 6.97
CA GLY A 117 -0.34 2.10 5.53
C GLY A 117 0.20 3.45 5.07
N GLY A 118 0.63 4.33 5.98
CA GLY A 118 1.08 5.68 5.65
C GLY A 118 -0.05 6.54 5.08
N HIS A 119 -1.20 6.55 5.76
CA HIS A 119 -2.40 7.23 5.27
C HIS A 119 -2.40 8.71 5.64
N THR A 120 -1.68 9.52 4.87
CA THR A 120 -1.58 10.98 5.04
C THR A 120 -1.55 11.70 3.69
N LYS A 121 -1.80 13.02 3.70
CA LYS A 121 -1.70 13.87 2.50
C LYS A 121 -0.27 13.97 1.98
N GLU A 122 0.71 14.00 2.88
CA GLU A 122 2.14 14.04 2.53
C GLU A 122 2.57 12.77 1.79
N ALA A 123 2.11 11.61 2.26
CA ALA A 123 2.34 10.33 1.57
C ALA A 123 1.66 10.26 0.21
N ALA A 124 0.47 10.81 0.08
CA ALA A 124 -0.24 10.88 -1.19
C ALA A 124 0.47 11.80 -2.18
N LYS A 125 1.01 12.92 -1.69
CA LYS A 125 1.74 13.89 -2.51
C LYS A 125 2.94 13.28 -3.22
N GLU A 126 3.62 12.31 -2.62
CA GLU A 126 4.72 11.58 -3.28
C GLU A 126 4.29 10.93 -4.60
N TYR A 127 3.04 10.45 -4.66
CA TYR A 127 2.48 9.88 -5.89
C TYR A 127 1.99 10.95 -6.86
N THR A 128 1.47 12.05 -6.37
CA THR A 128 1.12 13.19 -7.21
C THR A 128 2.37 13.72 -7.92
N ASP A 129 3.43 13.97 -7.17
CA ASP A 129 4.69 14.49 -7.70
C ASP A 129 5.37 13.49 -8.67
N LEU A 130 5.37 12.19 -8.34
CA LEU A 130 5.89 11.15 -9.22
C LEU A 130 5.17 11.15 -10.57
N PHE A 131 3.84 11.17 -10.57
CA PHE A 131 3.07 11.11 -11.82
C PHE A 131 3.20 12.40 -12.63
N GLU A 132 3.24 13.58 -11.99
CA GLU A 132 3.56 14.83 -12.68
C GLU A 132 4.94 14.76 -13.35
N GLN A 133 5.96 14.24 -12.65
CA GLN A 133 7.30 14.07 -13.22
C GLN A 133 7.30 13.09 -14.40
N LEU A 134 6.61 11.93 -14.27
CA LEU A 134 6.54 10.94 -15.35
C LEU A 134 5.88 11.50 -16.62
N PHE A 135 4.90 12.41 -16.48
CA PHE A 135 4.30 13.10 -17.61
C PHE A 135 5.25 14.14 -18.20
N LEU A 136 5.93 14.93 -17.38
CA LEU A 136 6.90 15.92 -17.83
C LEU A 136 8.08 15.29 -18.60
N GLU A 137 8.51 14.10 -18.18
CA GLU A 137 9.59 13.33 -18.81
C GLU A 137 9.09 12.45 -19.97
N GLU A 138 7.84 12.56 -20.37
CA GLU A 138 7.20 11.76 -21.43
C GLU A 138 7.33 10.23 -21.23
N ARG A 139 7.50 9.79 -19.98
CA ARG A 139 7.61 8.35 -19.64
C ARG A 139 6.28 7.62 -19.59
N ILE A 140 5.18 8.37 -19.50
CA ILE A 140 3.84 7.80 -19.60
C ILE A 140 3.35 8.00 -21.03
N ASN A 141 3.01 6.88 -21.67
CA ASN A 141 2.47 6.90 -23.03
C ASN A 141 1.13 7.65 -23.07
N HIS A 142 0.98 8.59 -23.99
CA HIS A 142 -0.23 9.40 -24.19
C HIS A 142 -1.50 8.59 -24.50
N ASN A 143 -1.35 7.32 -24.90
CA ASN A 143 -2.49 6.43 -25.16
C ASN A 143 -3.06 5.77 -23.89
N ILE A 144 -2.47 5.99 -22.70
CA ILE A 144 -2.97 5.45 -21.43
C ILE A 144 -4.26 6.18 -21.07
N THR A 145 -5.33 5.41 -20.90
CA THR A 145 -6.65 5.93 -20.51
C THR A 145 -7.02 5.57 -19.07
N ARG A 146 -6.29 4.60 -18.47
CA ARG A 146 -6.56 4.10 -17.13
C ARG A 146 -5.28 3.81 -16.36
N VAL A 147 -5.32 4.06 -15.06
CA VAL A 147 -4.33 3.56 -14.10
C VAL A 147 -5.03 2.56 -13.18
N VAL A 148 -4.51 1.34 -13.06
CA VAL A 148 -5.08 0.29 -12.22
C VAL A 148 -4.10 -0.08 -11.12
N LEU A 149 -4.59 -0.20 -9.87
CA LEU A 149 -3.77 -0.58 -8.73
C LEU A 149 -4.60 -1.25 -7.62
N PRO A 150 -3.95 -2.03 -6.72
CA PRO A 150 -4.61 -2.50 -5.51
C PRO A 150 -4.89 -1.33 -4.55
N PHE A 151 -6.09 -1.31 -3.99
CA PHE A 151 -6.54 -0.31 -3.02
C PHE A 151 -6.56 -0.91 -1.62
N GLY A 152 -5.61 -0.53 -0.78
CA GLY A 152 -5.58 -0.84 0.66
C GLY A 152 -6.16 0.31 1.48
N THR A 153 -5.33 1.30 1.82
CA THR A 153 -5.77 2.54 2.51
C THR A 153 -6.19 3.67 1.58
N GLY A 154 -6.07 3.49 0.26
CA GLY A 154 -6.45 4.49 -0.73
C GLY A 154 -5.41 5.58 -1.02
N THR A 155 -4.42 5.79 -0.17
CA THR A 155 -3.44 6.90 -0.27
C THR A 155 -2.72 6.95 -1.62
N THR A 156 -2.28 5.80 -2.14
CA THR A 156 -1.61 5.72 -3.45
C THR A 156 -2.56 6.07 -4.58
N ALA A 157 -3.78 5.49 -4.56
CA ALA A 157 -4.80 5.77 -5.57
C ALA A 157 -5.19 7.25 -5.57
N TYR A 158 -5.37 7.84 -4.39
CA TYR A 158 -5.67 9.26 -4.23
C TYR A 158 -4.55 10.15 -4.78
N GLY A 159 -3.29 9.88 -4.43
CA GLY A 159 -2.16 10.67 -4.93
C GLY A 159 -2.02 10.63 -6.45
N ILE A 160 -2.21 9.45 -7.05
CA ILE A 160 -2.21 9.28 -8.50
C ILE A 160 -3.39 10.05 -9.12
N TRP A 161 -4.59 9.88 -8.59
CA TRP A 161 -5.79 10.55 -9.07
C TRP A 161 -5.65 12.08 -9.07
N LYS A 162 -5.05 12.68 -8.04
CA LYS A 162 -4.78 14.13 -7.98
C LYS A 162 -3.95 14.64 -9.16
N SER A 163 -3.04 13.81 -9.69
CA SER A 163 -2.25 14.18 -10.88
C SER A 163 -3.00 13.91 -12.17
N VAL A 164 -3.61 12.71 -12.32
CA VAL A 164 -4.05 12.23 -13.64
C VAL A 164 -5.49 12.61 -13.99
N SER A 165 -6.36 12.94 -13.03
CA SER A 165 -7.77 13.30 -13.27
C SER A 165 -7.92 14.49 -14.24
N LYS A 166 -7.05 15.48 -14.11
CA LYS A 166 -7.01 16.66 -15.00
C LYS A 166 -6.64 16.32 -16.44
N ARG A 167 -6.13 15.11 -16.70
CA ARG A 167 -5.75 14.61 -18.02
C ARG A 167 -6.78 13.64 -18.61
N GLY A 168 -7.95 13.50 -17.96
CA GLY A 168 -9.01 12.57 -18.37
C GLY A 168 -8.64 11.10 -18.21
N ILE A 169 -7.62 10.78 -17.41
CA ILE A 169 -7.22 9.41 -17.11
C ILE A 169 -7.98 8.92 -15.88
N ILE A 170 -8.64 7.77 -16.00
CA ILE A 170 -9.40 7.14 -14.91
C ILE A 170 -8.46 6.34 -14.02
N VAL A 171 -8.56 6.51 -12.70
CA VAL A 171 -7.88 5.65 -11.73
C VAL A 171 -8.85 4.58 -11.23
N ILE A 172 -8.47 3.31 -11.32
CA ILE A 172 -9.24 2.18 -10.83
C ILE A 172 -8.52 1.56 -9.64
N GLY A 173 -9.06 1.79 -8.45
CA GLY A 173 -8.58 1.18 -7.22
C GLY A 173 -9.32 -0.12 -6.91
N VAL A 174 -8.65 -1.27 -7.02
CA VAL A 174 -9.26 -2.56 -6.69
C VAL A 174 -9.06 -2.83 -5.20
N SER A 175 -10.14 -2.73 -4.42
CA SER A 175 -10.07 -2.91 -2.98
C SER A 175 -9.77 -4.35 -2.60
N VAL A 176 -8.78 -4.51 -1.72
CA VAL A 176 -8.32 -5.82 -1.25
C VAL A 176 -8.87 -6.20 0.12
N SER A 177 -9.27 -5.23 0.94
CA SER A 177 -9.66 -5.48 2.35
C SER A 177 -10.82 -4.65 2.87
N ARG A 178 -11.33 -3.71 2.09
CA ARG A 178 -12.38 -2.75 2.51
C ARG A 178 -13.58 -2.81 1.59
N ASN A 179 -14.78 -2.69 2.14
CA ASN A 179 -15.97 -2.42 1.34
C ASN A 179 -15.95 -0.99 0.80
N LEU A 180 -16.87 -0.67 -0.11
CA LEU A 180 -16.94 0.62 -0.79
C LEU A 180 -17.02 1.79 0.21
N ASP A 181 -17.89 1.70 1.22
CA ASP A 181 -18.10 2.80 2.19
C ASP A 181 -16.80 3.14 2.94
N ARG A 182 -16.05 2.12 3.39
CA ARG A 182 -14.76 2.31 4.05
C ARG A 182 -13.68 2.84 3.11
N CYS A 183 -13.78 2.53 1.83
CA CYS A 183 -12.87 3.10 0.84
C CYS A 183 -13.17 4.59 0.61
N ILE A 184 -14.44 4.96 0.48
CA ILE A 184 -14.88 6.35 0.34
C ILE A 184 -14.49 7.14 1.59
N GLN A 185 -14.79 6.63 2.78
CA GLN A 185 -14.39 7.26 4.04
C GLN A 185 -12.88 7.56 4.07
N ALA A 186 -12.04 6.60 3.69
CA ALA A 186 -10.59 6.79 3.67
C ALA A 186 -10.15 7.88 2.67
N LEU A 187 -10.82 8.00 1.52
CA LEU A 187 -10.54 9.09 0.58
C LEU A 187 -11.01 10.44 1.12
N THR A 188 -12.18 10.48 1.76
CA THR A 188 -12.74 11.68 2.39
C THR A 188 -11.81 12.22 3.49
N GLU A 189 -11.17 11.34 4.28
CA GLU A 189 -10.17 11.73 5.27
C GLU A 189 -8.97 12.47 4.64
N LEU A 190 -8.63 12.16 3.39
CA LEU A 190 -7.54 12.84 2.67
C LEU A 190 -7.97 14.12 1.98
N GLU A 191 -9.15 14.18 1.37
CA GLU A 191 -9.58 15.32 0.54
C GLU A 191 -10.56 16.25 1.25
N GLY A 192 -11.40 15.71 2.13
CA GLY A 192 -12.48 16.45 2.79
C GLY A 192 -13.76 16.55 1.95
N VAL A 193 -13.86 15.79 0.84
CA VAL A 193 -15.05 15.69 -0.02
C VAL A 193 -15.36 14.23 -0.32
N GLU A 194 -16.57 13.94 -0.75
CA GLU A 194 -17.03 12.57 -1.06
C GLU A 194 -17.10 12.25 -2.55
N ASN A 195 -16.91 13.25 -3.41
CA ASN A 195 -16.95 13.05 -4.85
C ASN A 195 -15.54 13.00 -5.44
N PHE A 196 -15.22 11.90 -6.10
CA PHE A 196 -13.93 11.60 -6.70
C PHE A 196 -14.12 11.26 -8.18
N GLU A 197 -14.55 12.23 -8.98
CA GLU A 197 -14.74 12.04 -10.42
C GLU A 197 -13.43 11.53 -11.07
N GLY A 198 -13.52 10.44 -11.83
CA GLY A 198 -12.37 9.79 -12.44
C GLY A 198 -11.57 8.86 -11.50
N LEU A 199 -12.05 8.60 -10.26
CA LEU A 199 -11.53 7.57 -9.38
C LEU A 199 -12.62 6.51 -9.12
N GLU A 200 -12.47 5.35 -9.72
CA GLU A 200 -13.38 4.21 -9.56
C GLU A 200 -12.85 3.25 -8.50
N ILE A 201 -13.74 2.77 -7.62
CA ILE A 201 -13.39 1.78 -6.59
C ILE A 201 -14.13 0.48 -6.87
N ILE A 202 -13.38 -0.60 -6.95
CA ILE A 202 -13.88 -1.97 -7.15
C ILE A 202 -13.71 -2.75 -5.86
N ASP A 203 -14.79 -3.08 -5.17
CA ASP A 203 -14.76 -3.72 -3.85
C ASP A 203 -15.21 -5.18 -3.81
N ILE A 204 -15.37 -5.81 -4.97
CA ILE A 204 -15.92 -7.19 -5.10
C ILE A 204 -15.03 -8.28 -4.48
N TYR A 205 -13.75 -8.00 -4.25
CA TYR A 205 -12.78 -8.97 -3.73
C TYR A 205 -12.40 -8.78 -2.26
N HIS A 206 -12.85 -7.70 -1.60
CA HIS A 206 -12.40 -7.33 -0.25
C HIS A 206 -12.60 -8.41 0.82
N LYS A 207 -13.65 -9.23 0.70
CA LYS A 207 -13.97 -10.36 1.60
C LYS A 207 -12.97 -11.52 1.53
N TYR A 208 -12.07 -11.52 0.55
CA TYR A 208 -11.05 -12.55 0.36
C TYR A 208 -9.67 -12.11 0.85
N TYR A 209 -9.58 -11.01 1.59
CA TYR A 209 -8.31 -10.51 2.10
C TYR A 209 -7.50 -11.57 2.85
N GLY A 210 -6.22 -11.67 2.51
CA GLY A 210 -5.31 -12.67 3.08
C GLY A 210 -5.48 -14.09 2.55
N ARG A 211 -6.43 -14.35 1.64
CA ARG A 211 -6.67 -15.67 1.06
C ARG A 211 -5.98 -15.82 -0.30
N ARG A 212 -5.36 -16.98 -0.49
CA ARG A 212 -4.78 -17.39 -1.77
C ARG A 212 -5.80 -18.21 -2.55
N LEU A 213 -6.62 -17.55 -3.37
CA LEU A 213 -7.58 -18.23 -4.22
C LEU A 213 -6.93 -18.66 -5.54
N SER A 214 -7.35 -19.81 -6.09
CA SER A 214 -6.82 -20.33 -7.35
C SER A 214 -6.94 -19.35 -8.52
N ILE A 215 -7.97 -18.50 -8.54
CA ILE A 215 -8.15 -17.47 -9.55
C ILE A 215 -7.06 -16.39 -9.45
N PHE A 216 -6.66 -16.01 -8.24
CA PHE A 216 -5.59 -15.02 -8.01
C PHE A 216 -4.23 -15.59 -8.41
N GLU A 217 -3.94 -16.84 -8.04
CA GLU A 217 -2.71 -17.52 -8.43
C GLU A 217 -2.61 -17.66 -9.96
N LYS A 218 -3.68 -18.08 -10.62
CA LYS A 218 -3.73 -18.18 -12.08
C LYS A 218 -3.47 -16.81 -12.75
N SER A 219 -4.03 -15.74 -12.21
CA SER A 219 -3.82 -14.39 -12.74
C SER A 219 -2.38 -13.91 -12.56
N ARG A 220 -1.74 -14.25 -11.44
CA ARG A 220 -0.30 -14.02 -11.21
C ARG A 220 0.57 -14.74 -12.24
N ASP A 221 0.27 -16.02 -12.51
CA ASP A 221 1.01 -16.81 -13.49
C ASP A 221 0.89 -16.24 -14.90
N ILE A 222 -0.32 -15.83 -15.29
CA ILE A 222 -0.56 -15.16 -16.57
C ILE A 222 0.24 -13.86 -16.64
N PHE A 223 0.19 -13.04 -15.59
CA PHE A 223 0.91 -11.78 -15.54
C PHE A 223 2.43 -11.99 -15.62
N PHE A 224 2.96 -12.92 -14.82
CA PHE A 224 4.39 -13.24 -14.81
C PHE A 224 4.88 -13.75 -16.19
N LYS A 225 4.12 -14.65 -16.84
CA LYS A 225 4.47 -15.17 -18.18
C LYS A 225 4.54 -14.07 -19.24
N ASN A 226 3.73 -13.02 -19.11
CA ASN A 226 3.69 -11.94 -20.10
C ASN A 226 4.63 -10.76 -19.79
N THR A 227 5.06 -10.58 -18.53
CA THR A 227 5.83 -9.40 -18.11
C THR A 227 7.17 -9.72 -17.45
N SER A 228 7.40 -10.98 -17.05
CA SER A 228 8.51 -11.41 -16.18
C SER A 228 8.57 -10.67 -14.83
N ILE A 229 7.49 -10.03 -14.40
CA ILE A 229 7.38 -9.33 -13.12
C ILE A 229 6.60 -10.20 -12.13
N LEU A 230 7.24 -10.54 -11.01
CA LEU A 230 6.60 -11.27 -9.93
C LEU A 230 5.81 -10.29 -9.04
N ILE A 231 4.52 -10.56 -8.87
CA ILE A 231 3.63 -9.79 -8.00
C ILE A 231 3.24 -10.58 -6.75
N ASP A 232 2.86 -9.88 -5.68
CA ASP A 232 2.42 -10.53 -4.44
C ASP A 232 1.03 -11.17 -4.56
N PRO A 233 0.75 -12.26 -3.79
CA PRO A 233 -0.52 -12.99 -3.87
C PRO A 233 -1.68 -12.30 -3.15
N ILE A 234 -1.43 -11.32 -2.27
CA ILE A 234 -2.43 -10.76 -1.37
C ILE A 234 -3.07 -9.47 -1.91
N TYR A 235 -2.26 -8.57 -2.46
CA TYR A 235 -2.70 -7.25 -2.95
C TYR A 235 -2.73 -7.19 -4.47
N ASN A 236 -1.58 -7.39 -5.10
CA ASN A 236 -1.42 -7.19 -6.54
C ASN A 236 -2.13 -8.27 -7.36
N ALA A 237 -2.15 -9.51 -6.89
CA ALA A 237 -2.89 -10.60 -7.56
C ALA A 237 -4.37 -10.28 -7.74
N VAL A 238 -4.99 -9.65 -6.72
CA VAL A 238 -6.40 -9.24 -6.75
C VAL A 238 -6.65 -8.20 -7.85
N ALA A 239 -5.81 -7.17 -7.92
CA ALA A 239 -5.96 -6.10 -8.92
C ALA A 239 -5.69 -6.61 -10.36
N ILE A 240 -4.71 -7.50 -10.53
CA ILE A 240 -4.43 -8.13 -11.83
C ILE A 240 -5.57 -9.05 -12.26
N THR A 241 -6.19 -9.76 -11.33
CA THR A 241 -7.37 -10.58 -11.64
C THR A 241 -8.47 -9.73 -12.25
N TYR A 242 -8.80 -8.60 -11.63
CA TYR A 242 -9.78 -7.66 -12.17
C TYR A 242 -9.39 -7.16 -13.57
N LEU A 243 -8.13 -6.76 -13.76
CA LEU A 243 -7.63 -6.28 -15.04
C LEU A 243 -7.80 -7.32 -16.15
N ILE A 244 -7.48 -8.59 -15.88
CA ILE A 244 -7.59 -9.70 -16.83
C ILE A 244 -9.07 -10.01 -17.12
N GLU A 245 -9.91 -10.12 -16.09
CA GLU A 245 -11.35 -10.44 -16.25
C GLU A 245 -12.08 -9.37 -17.07
N LYS A 246 -11.73 -8.10 -16.86
CA LYS A 246 -12.33 -6.97 -17.59
C LYS A 246 -11.70 -6.71 -18.96
N LYS A 247 -10.64 -7.43 -19.30
CA LYS A 247 -9.88 -7.26 -20.57
C LYS A 247 -9.54 -5.80 -20.84
N LEU A 248 -9.10 -5.08 -19.81
CA LEU A 248 -8.78 -3.67 -19.92
C LEU A 248 -7.56 -3.46 -20.81
N ASN A 249 -7.62 -2.43 -21.64
CA ASN A 249 -6.57 -2.06 -22.59
C ASN A 249 -6.08 -0.64 -22.34
N ASN A 250 -4.87 -0.34 -22.82
CA ASN A 250 -4.24 0.97 -22.66
C ASN A 250 -4.14 1.40 -21.20
N VAL A 251 -3.62 0.48 -20.39
CA VAL A 251 -3.57 0.58 -18.94
C VAL A 251 -2.14 0.78 -18.47
N LEU A 252 -1.93 1.67 -17.51
CA LEU A 252 -0.79 1.67 -16.62
C LEU A 252 -1.17 0.92 -15.33
N TYR A 253 -0.57 -0.24 -15.12
CA TYR A 253 -0.72 -0.97 -13.88
C TYR A 253 0.36 -0.56 -12.87
N VAL A 254 -0.03 -0.25 -11.63
CA VAL A 254 0.92 0.06 -10.56
C VAL A 254 1.08 -1.16 -9.65
N ASN A 255 2.21 -1.85 -9.79
CA ASN A 255 2.61 -2.91 -8.86
C ASN A 255 3.10 -2.27 -7.56
N THR A 256 2.28 -2.33 -6.52
CA THR A 256 2.54 -1.63 -5.25
C THR A 256 3.54 -2.34 -4.32
N GLY A 257 4.13 -3.43 -4.77
CA GLY A 257 5.12 -4.20 -3.99
C GLY A 257 4.50 -5.29 -3.13
N GLY A 258 5.13 -5.60 -1.99
CA GLY A 258 4.70 -6.70 -1.12
C GLY A 258 5.34 -8.05 -1.48
N SER A 259 6.48 -8.05 -2.14
CA SER A 259 7.16 -9.22 -2.69
C SER A 259 7.43 -10.34 -1.67
N LEU A 260 7.66 -10.02 -0.39
CA LEU A 260 7.85 -11.03 0.66
C LEU A 260 6.60 -11.89 0.92
N ASN A 261 5.41 -11.45 0.55
CA ASN A 261 4.20 -12.29 0.62
C ASN A 261 4.26 -13.50 -0.33
N ASN A 262 5.21 -13.56 -1.26
CA ASN A 262 5.45 -14.75 -2.08
C ASN A 262 6.09 -15.90 -1.28
N LEU A 263 6.58 -15.63 -0.08
CA LEU A 263 7.16 -16.61 0.84
C LEU A 263 6.14 -17.21 1.83
N LEU A 264 4.86 -16.78 1.77
CA LEU A 264 3.75 -17.30 2.58
C LEU A 264 3.36 -18.73 2.17
#